data_371cfe3cedf0e49706a652d64d7c9839
#
_entry.id   371cfe3cedf0e49706a652d64d7c9839
#
_cell.length_a   1.000
_cell.length_b   1.000
_cell.length_c   1.000
_cell.angle_alpha   90.00
_cell.angle_beta   90.00
_cell.angle_gamma   90.00
#
_symmetry.space_group_name_H-M   'P 1'
#
loop_
_entity.id
_entity.type
_entity.pdbx_description
1 polymer ?
#
loop_
_entity_poly.entity_id
_entity_poly.type
_entity_poly.pdbx_seq_one_letter_code
_entity_poly.pdbx_strand_id
1 'polypeptide(L)'
;MKMIKFTRYVVLGAALLAVTGCDDAKLSTIDNGIYIAEAAPSNTFGQQIEAQLVDEGDVIKTLTVRLVRAIDQDVTVTLDIDQQLIDEYNQQHEASYELLSEEFRSFERTVTIPAGEVSAPVINLTIKPFTTPNNEAYAIPVRITSVTGP
;
A
#
# COMPACT_ATOMS: atom_id res chain seq x y z
N MET A 1 43.38 40.88 43.22
CA MET A 1 42.97 41.33 42.64
C MET A 1 42.66 40.87 41.48
N LYS A 2 42.11 40.59 40.91
CA LYS A 2 41.93 40.38 39.90
C LYS A 2 41.20 39.57 39.35
N MET A 3 40.39 39.36 39.16
CA MET A 3 39.73 38.72 38.73
C MET A 3 38.92 38.75 37.84
N ILE A 4 38.31 38.41 37.43
CA ILE A 4 37.38 38.63 36.74
C ILE A 4 37.36 38.56 35.43
N LYS A 5 37.47 37.62 34.76
CA LYS A 5 37.51 37.59 33.35
C LYS A 5 36.93 36.38 32.70
N PHE A 6 36.25 35.61 33.50
CA PHE A 6 35.83 34.34 32.97
C PHE A 6 34.44 34.27 32.48
N THR A 7 33.66 35.20 32.79
CA THR A 7 32.23 35.15 32.53
C THR A 7 31.84 35.41 31.08
N ARG A 8 32.82 35.82 30.30
CA ARG A 8 32.51 36.24 28.93
C ARG A 8 32.54 35.12 27.88
N TYR A 9 33.15 34.04 28.21
CA TYR A 9 33.34 32.99 27.24
C TYR A 9 32.22 31.96 27.21
N VAL A 10 31.49 31.90 28.26
CA VAL A 10 30.39 30.95 28.40
C VAL A 10 29.18 31.37 27.59
N VAL A 11 28.99 32.65 27.40
CA VAL A 11 27.84 33.18 26.69
C VAL A 11 27.95 32.98 25.18
N LEU A 12 29.16 32.93 24.69
CA LEU A 12 29.35 32.75 23.23
C LEU A 12 29.12 31.32 22.75
N GLY A 13 29.34 30.38 23.63
CA GLY A 13 29.13 28.97 23.27
C GLY A 13 27.65 28.54 23.19
N ALA A 14 26.82 29.20 23.97
CA ALA A 14 25.41 28.84 23.99
C ALA A 14 24.62 29.40 22.81
N ALA A 15 25.09 30.48 22.23
CA ALA A 15 24.42 31.08 21.09
C ALA A 15 24.62 30.33 19.78
N LEU A 16 25.68 29.57 19.68
CA LEU A 16 25.96 28.78 18.45
C LEU A 16 25.21 27.47 18.37
N LEU A 17 24.70 26.99 19.48
CA LEU A 17 23.98 25.70 19.48
C LEU A 17 22.52 25.86 19.07
N ALA A 18 22.02 27.05 19.02
CA ALA A 18 20.63 27.27 18.66
C ALA A 18 20.37 27.36 17.16
N VAL A 19 21.41 27.40 16.34
CA VAL A 19 21.26 27.64 14.91
C VAL A 19 21.36 26.34 14.08
N THR A 20 21.83 25.27 14.69
CA THR A 20 22.04 24.01 13.97
C THR A 20 20.87 23.06 14.04
N GLY A 21 19.81 23.42 14.73
CA GLY A 21 18.65 22.54 14.92
C GLY A 21 17.55 22.67 13.88
N CYS A 22 17.64 23.63 12.96
CA CYS A 22 16.54 23.89 12.04
C CYS A 22 16.80 23.46 10.59
N ASP A 23 17.96 22.95 10.28
CA ASP A 23 18.32 22.65 8.91
C ASP A 23 18.04 21.19 8.49
N ASP A 24 17.69 20.35 9.41
CA ASP A 24 17.44 18.95 9.12
C ASP A 24 15.97 18.54 9.08
N ALA A 25 15.09 19.49 9.04
CA ALA A 25 13.79 19.24 8.44
C ALA A 25 13.92 19.22 6.92
N LYS A 26 14.82 18.44 6.40
CA LYS A 26 14.63 17.83 5.09
C LYS A 26 13.40 16.98 5.27
N LEU A 27 12.26 17.55 4.93
CA LEU A 27 11.13 16.80 4.50
C LEU A 27 11.70 15.85 3.46
N SER A 28 11.96 14.63 3.87
CA SER A 28 12.29 13.57 2.93
C SER A 28 11.20 13.68 1.87
N THR A 29 11.58 13.93 0.67
CA THR A 29 10.67 13.94 -0.47
C THR A 29 9.99 12.60 -0.39
N ILE A 30 8.72 12.58 0.00
CA ILE A 30 7.96 11.35 0.00
C ILE A 30 7.93 10.95 -1.47
N ASP A 31 8.64 9.90 -1.80
CA ASP A 31 8.59 9.36 -3.14
C ASP A 31 7.14 9.11 -3.51
N ASN A 32 6.79 9.40 -4.76
CA ASN A 32 5.41 9.26 -5.19
C ASN A 32 5.07 7.76 -5.26
N GLY A 33 4.50 7.26 -4.17
CA GLY A 33 4.12 5.87 -4.04
C GLY A 33 2.84 5.55 -4.78
N ILE A 34 2.72 4.29 -5.20
CA ILE A 34 1.50 3.71 -5.76
C ILE A 34 0.99 2.64 -4.80
N TYR A 35 -0.30 2.61 -4.56
CA TYR A 35 -0.90 1.67 -3.63
C TYR A 35 -2.36 1.34 -4.01
N ILE A 36 -2.86 0.24 -3.48
CA ILE A 36 -4.27 -0.13 -3.53
C ILE A 36 -4.94 0.50 -2.30
N ALA A 37 -5.92 1.36 -2.51
CA ALA A 37 -6.52 2.18 -1.45
C ALA A 37 -7.16 1.33 -0.35
N GLU A 38 -7.78 0.24 -0.71
CA GLU A 38 -8.44 -0.69 0.22
C GLU A 38 -7.44 -1.47 1.07
N ALA A 39 -6.16 -1.49 0.68
CA ALA A 39 -5.08 -2.14 1.42
C ALA A 39 -4.29 -1.17 2.31
N ALA A 40 -4.60 0.11 2.30
CA ALA A 40 -3.87 1.13 3.07
C ALA A 40 -4.60 1.46 4.41
N PRO A 41 -3.88 1.76 5.48
CA PRO A 41 -2.44 1.61 5.66
C PRO A 41 -2.10 0.13 5.83
N SER A 42 -1.11 -0.33 5.10
CA SER A 42 -0.77 -1.72 5.09
C SER A 42 0.20 -2.10 6.20
N ASN A 43 -0.01 -3.26 6.76
CA ASN A 43 1.07 -4.10 7.27
C ASN A 43 1.71 -4.84 6.06
N THR A 44 2.51 -5.84 6.30
CA THR A 44 3.19 -6.59 5.23
C THR A 44 2.24 -7.21 4.20
N PHE A 45 1.02 -7.54 4.59
CA PHE A 45 0.04 -8.21 3.75
C PHE A 45 -1.11 -7.30 3.30
N GLY A 46 -1.09 -6.03 3.71
CA GLY A 46 -2.18 -5.12 3.44
C GLY A 46 -3.43 -5.39 4.26
N GLN A 47 -4.55 -4.88 3.81
CA GLN A 47 -5.84 -5.09 4.45
C GLN A 47 -6.55 -6.29 3.83
N GLN A 48 -7.17 -7.10 4.67
CA GLN A 48 -8.03 -8.18 4.22
C GLN A 48 -9.45 -7.63 3.99
N ILE A 49 -10.00 -8.00 2.86
CA ILE A 49 -11.39 -7.70 2.51
C ILE A 49 -12.14 -9.03 2.53
N GLU A 50 -13.00 -9.20 3.51
CA GLU A 50 -13.81 -10.40 3.61
C GLU A 50 -14.99 -10.34 2.64
N ALA A 51 -15.30 -11.49 2.05
CA ALA A 51 -16.49 -11.69 1.25
C ALA A 51 -17.24 -12.92 1.73
N GLN A 52 -18.54 -12.76 1.96
CA GLN A 52 -19.41 -13.90 2.18
C GLN A 52 -19.97 -14.36 0.84
N LEU A 53 -19.82 -15.64 0.58
CA LEU A 53 -20.46 -16.23 -0.58
C LEU A 53 -21.97 -16.27 -0.39
N VAL A 54 -22.69 -16.01 -1.47
CA VAL A 54 -24.11 -16.17 -1.56
C VAL A 54 -24.42 -17.34 -2.51
N ASP A 55 -25.48 -18.05 -2.25
CA ASP A 55 -25.84 -19.26 -3.03
C ASP A 55 -26.16 -18.95 -4.50
N GLU A 56 -26.59 -17.73 -4.76
CA GLU A 56 -26.93 -17.24 -6.10
C GLU A 56 -26.36 -15.85 -6.33
N GLY A 57 -25.68 -15.68 -7.46
CA GLY A 57 -25.14 -14.39 -7.89
C GLY A 57 -23.66 -14.17 -7.53
N ASP A 58 -23.08 -13.25 -8.24
CA ASP A 58 -21.67 -12.89 -8.07
C ASP A 58 -21.49 -11.94 -6.86
N VAL A 59 -20.39 -12.12 -6.15
CA VAL A 59 -19.92 -11.15 -5.14
C VAL A 59 -18.92 -10.22 -5.80
N ILE A 60 -19.12 -8.92 -5.70
CA ILE A 60 -18.23 -7.90 -6.26
C ILE A 60 -17.54 -7.14 -5.14
N LYS A 61 -16.23 -7.11 -5.17
CA LYS A 61 -15.38 -6.25 -4.35
C LYS A 61 -14.67 -5.25 -5.24
N THR A 62 -14.43 -4.07 -4.73
CA THR A 62 -13.77 -3.00 -5.47
C THR A 62 -12.34 -2.83 -5.04
N LEU A 63 -11.46 -2.57 -6.00
CA LEU A 63 -10.07 -2.19 -5.78
C LEU A 63 -9.79 -0.87 -6.50
N THR A 64 -9.10 0.04 -5.84
CA THR A 64 -8.75 1.36 -6.39
C THR A 64 -7.25 1.57 -6.30
N VAL A 65 -6.59 1.68 -7.45
CA VAL A 65 -5.16 2.01 -7.51
C VAL A 65 -4.99 3.52 -7.44
N ARG A 66 -4.10 3.98 -6.55
CA ARG A 66 -3.88 5.40 -6.31
C ARG A 66 -2.40 5.76 -6.26
N LEU A 67 -2.12 7.01 -6.65
CA LEU A 67 -0.87 7.72 -6.40
C LEU A 67 -0.97 8.53 -5.10
N VAL A 68 0.15 8.73 -4.45
CA VAL A 68 0.24 9.68 -3.32
C VAL A 68 0.06 11.12 -3.81
N ARG A 69 0.56 11.43 -5.00
CA ARG A 69 0.44 12.75 -5.63
C ARG A 69 0.19 12.62 -7.13
N ALA A 70 -0.61 13.53 -7.68
CA ALA A 70 -0.81 13.62 -9.12
C ALA A 70 0.50 13.97 -9.84
N ILE A 71 0.65 13.44 -11.05
CA ILE A 71 1.74 13.75 -11.98
C ILE A 71 1.18 14.09 -13.35
N ASP A 72 1.97 14.78 -14.17
CA ASP A 72 1.53 15.30 -15.47
C ASP A 72 1.58 14.27 -16.62
N GLN A 73 1.60 12.99 -16.27
CA GLN A 73 1.67 11.90 -17.25
C GLN A 73 0.79 10.75 -16.80
N ASP A 74 0.32 9.98 -17.77
CA ASP A 74 -0.43 8.75 -17.50
C ASP A 74 0.46 7.70 -16.83
N VAL A 75 -0.09 7.01 -15.84
CA VAL A 75 0.59 5.91 -15.16
C VAL A 75 -0.21 4.64 -15.36
N THR A 76 0.37 3.68 -16.04
CA THR A 76 -0.24 2.36 -16.20
C THR A 76 0.27 1.39 -15.14
N VAL A 77 -0.65 0.77 -14.46
CA VAL A 77 -0.38 -0.15 -13.35
C VAL A 77 -0.93 -1.53 -13.68
N THR A 78 -0.10 -2.53 -13.51
CA THR A 78 -0.50 -3.93 -13.67
C THR A 78 -0.63 -4.59 -12.31
N LEU A 79 -1.73 -5.28 -12.12
CA LEU A 79 -2.04 -6.09 -10.95
C LEU A 79 -1.97 -7.57 -11.33
N ASP A 80 -1.54 -8.39 -10.42
CA ASP A 80 -1.59 -9.84 -10.62
C ASP A 80 -1.82 -10.57 -9.29
N ILE A 81 -2.05 -11.86 -9.40
CA ILE A 81 -2.21 -12.79 -8.29
C ILE A 81 -0.83 -13.31 -7.91
N ASP A 82 -0.52 -13.24 -6.63
CA ASP A 82 0.75 -13.74 -6.10
C ASP A 82 0.50 -14.81 -5.02
N GLN A 83 0.63 -16.07 -5.40
CA GLN A 83 0.47 -17.21 -4.49
C GLN A 83 1.39 -17.11 -3.28
N GLN A 84 2.59 -16.56 -3.42
CA GLN A 84 3.55 -16.46 -2.32
C GLN A 84 2.97 -15.66 -1.13
N LEU A 85 2.11 -14.68 -1.39
CA LEU A 85 1.46 -13.91 -0.32
C LEU A 85 0.55 -14.79 0.55
N ILE A 86 -0.11 -15.79 -0.02
CA ILE A 86 -0.91 -16.76 0.74
C ILE A 86 0.01 -17.64 1.59
N ASP A 87 1.07 -18.15 0.99
CA ASP A 87 2.01 -19.05 1.66
C ASP A 87 2.68 -18.36 2.86
N GLU A 88 3.13 -17.13 2.66
CA GLU A 88 3.72 -16.30 3.72
C GLU A 88 2.70 -15.96 4.81
N TYR A 89 1.48 -15.59 4.43
CA TYR A 89 0.41 -15.31 5.38
C TYR A 89 0.07 -16.54 6.22
N ASN A 90 -0.14 -17.67 5.59
CA ASN A 90 -0.44 -18.93 6.27
C ASN A 90 0.65 -19.31 7.27
N GLN A 91 1.91 -19.13 6.88
CA GLN A 91 3.05 -19.43 7.76
C GLN A 91 3.09 -18.49 8.97
N GLN A 92 2.85 -17.20 8.78
CA GLN A 92 2.94 -16.22 9.86
C GLN A 92 1.76 -16.26 10.83
N HIS A 93 0.59 -16.64 10.35
CA HIS A 93 -0.66 -16.62 11.11
C HIS A 93 -1.21 -18.00 11.45
N GLU A 94 -0.45 -19.06 11.15
CA GLU A 94 -0.90 -20.45 11.33
C GLU A 94 -2.28 -20.70 10.68
N ALA A 95 -2.48 -20.07 9.52
CA ALA A 95 -3.71 -20.16 8.74
C ALA A 95 -3.58 -21.23 7.63
N SER A 96 -4.69 -21.54 6.97
CA SER A 96 -4.76 -22.53 5.91
C SER A 96 -5.61 -22.04 4.72
N TYR A 97 -5.37 -20.82 4.27
CA TYR A 97 -6.01 -20.30 3.08
C TYR A 97 -5.48 -20.99 1.82
N GLU A 98 -6.38 -21.27 0.90
CA GLU A 98 -6.04 -21.74 -0.43
C GLU A 98 -6.33 -20.66 -1.48
N LEU A 99 -5.65 -20.74 -2.62
CA LEU A 99 -5.91 -19.83 -3.73
C LEU A 99 -7.24 -20.18 -4.39
N LEU A 100 -8.13 -19.19 -4.48
CA LEU A 100 -9.37 -19.39 -5.24
C LEU A 100 -9.04 -19.59 -6.72
N SER A 101 -9.61 -20.64 -7.33
CA SER A 101 -9.42 -20.97 -8.73
C SER A 101 -9.83 -19.83 -9.67
N GLU A 102 -9.14 -19.71 -10.81
CA GLU A 102 -9.41 -18.67 -11.82
C GLU A 102 -10.81 -18.73 -12.40
N GLU A 103 -11.43 -19.88 -12.43
CA GLU A 103 -12.80 -20.04 -12.93
C GLU A 103 -13.85 -19.31 -12.08
N PHE A 104 -13.54 -19.08 -10.80
CA PHE A 104 -14.43 -18.41 -9.84
C PHE A 104 -14.08 -16.95 -9.57
N ARG A 105 -13.02 -16.42 -10.17
CA ARG A 105 -12.61 -15.04 -9.98
C ARG A 105 -12.25 -14.34 -11.27
N SER A 106 -12.55 -13.05 -11.35
CA SER A 106 -12.12 -12.23 -12.47
C SER A 106 -11.95 -10.78 -12.06
N PHE A 107 -10.97 -10.10 -12.62
CA PHE A 107 -10.77 -8.66 -12.50
C PHE A 107 -9.90 -8.13 -13.65
N GLU A 108 -9.99 -6.85 -13.91
CA GLU A 108 -9.14 -6.19 -14.89
C GLU A 108 -7.74 -6.02 -14.29
N ARG A 109 -6.73 -6.58 -14.96
CA ARG A 109 -5.36 -6.62 -14.46
C ARG A 109 -4.55 -5.36 -14.72
N THR A 110 -5.00 -4.51 -15.63
CA THR A 110 -4.27 -3.31 -16.03
C THR A 110 -5.18 -2.11 -15.97
N VAL A 111 -4.74 -1.07 -15.26
CA VAL A 111 -5.46 0.20 -15.17
C VAL A 111 -4.51 1.36 -15.40
N THR A 112 -5.06 2.47 -15.86
CA THR A 112 -4.29 3.69 -16.07
C THR A 112 -4.83 4.81 -15.17
N ILE A 113 -3.93 5.45 -14.45
CA ILE A 113 -4.20 6.71 -13.74
C ILE A 113 -3.91 7.83 -14.74
N PRO A 114 -4.91 8.62 -15.14
CA PRO A 114 -4.70 9.68 -16.10
C PRO A 114 -3.78 10.79 -15.57
N ALA A 115 -3.10 11.48 -16.46
CA ALA A 115 -2.30 12.65 -16.12
C ALA A 115 -3.12 13.68 -15.33
N GLY A 116 -2.56 14.17 -14.25
CA GLY A 116 -3.23 15.11 -13.33
C GLY A 116 -4.16 14.49 -12.32
N GLU A 117 -4.44 13.20 -12.41
CA GLU A 117 -5.28 12.47 -11.46
C GLU A 117 -4.43 11.70 -10.44
N VAL A 118 -5.06 11.33 -9.33
CA VAL A 118 -4.44 10.52 -8.28
C VAL A 118 -5.03 9.11 -8.19
N SER A 119 -6.05 8.80 -8.97
CA SER A 119 -6.74 7.53 -8.91
C SER A 119 -7.00 6.98 -10.30
N ALA A 120 -6.82 5.68 -10.44
CA ALA A 120 -7.35 4.95 -11.60
C ALA A 120 -8.87 4.74 -11.47
N PRO A 121 -9.55 4.37 -12.55
CA PRO A 121 -10.90 3.83 -12.49
C PRO A 121 -10.97 2.64 -11.53
N VAL A 122 -12.11 2.46 -10.88
CA VAL A 122 -12.34 1.36 -9.95
C VAL A 122 -12.31 0.03 -10.68
N ILE A 123 -11.57 -0.92 -10.14
CA ILE A 123 -11.53 -2.31 -10.62
C ILE A 123 -12.57 -3.11 -9.85
N ASN A 124 -13.41 -3.83 -10.56
CA ASN A 124 -14.32 -4.80 -9.95
C ASN A 124 -13.67 -6.18 -9.92
N LEU A 125 -13.41 -6.67 -8.72
CA LEU A 125 -13.04 -8.05 -8.48
C LEU A 125 -14.33 -8.85 -8.29
N THR A 126 -14.66 -9.68 -9.26
CA THR A 126 -15.87 -10.50 -9.27
C THR A 126 -15.54 -11.91 -8.78
N ILE A 127 -16.32 -12.40 -7.84
CA ILE A 127 -16.24 -13.75 -7.30
C ILE A 127 -17.56 -14.46 -7.62
N LYS A 128 -17.47 -15.51 -8.41
CA LYS A 128 -18.64 -16.35 -8.75
C LYS A 128 -18.96 -17.31 -7.63
N PRO A 129 -20.20 -17.75 -7.49
CA PRO A 129 -20.57 -18.76 -6.52
C PRO A 129 -19.75 -20.05 -6.72
N PHE A 130 -19.30 -20.62 -5.62
CA PHE A 130 -18.63 -21.90 -5.60
C PHE A 130 -18.95 -22.64 -4.30
N THR A 131 -18.75 -23.94 -4.30
CA THR A 131 -18.96 -24.76 -3.12
C THR A 131 -17.62 -24.97 -2.40
N THR A 132 -17.61 -24.71 -1.10
CA THR A 132 -16.43 -24.97 -0.26
C THR A 132 -16.53 -26.37 0.35
N PRO A 133 -15.71 -27.33 -0.06
CA PRO A 133 -15.64 -28.60 0.66
C PRO A 133 -14.99 -28.37 2.04
N ASN A 134 -15.55 -28.98 3.06
CA ASN A 134 -14.96 -29.02 4.41
C ASN A 134 -14.69 -27.67 5.11
N ASN A 135 -15.44 -26.62 4.81
CA ASN A 135 -15.22 -25.27 5.36
C ASN A 135 -13.82 -24.71 5.05
N GLU A 136 -13.23 -25.03 3.94
CA GLU A 136 -11.97 -24.44 3.50
C GLU A 136 -12.13 -22.94 3.27
N ALA A 137 -11.09 -22.19 3.64
CA ALA A 137 -11.04 -20.75 3.43
C ALA A 137 -10.16 -20.44 2.20
N TYR A 138 -10.65 -19.60 1.35
CA TYR A 138 -9.96 -19.20 0.10
C TYR A 138 -9.53 -17.74 0.17
N ALA A 139 -8.46 -17.41 -0.55
CA ALA A 139 -7.96 -16.06 -0.69
C ALA A 139 -7.66 -15.72 -2.15
N ILE A 140 -7.69 -14.42 -2.45
CA ILE A 140 -7.29 -13.86 -3.74
C ILE A 140 -6.20 -12.82 -3.46
N PRO A 141 -4.92 -13.19 -3.54
CA PRO A 141 -3.81 -12.31 -3.19
C PRO A 141 -3.45 -11.40 -4.36
N VAL A 142 -4.03 -10.22 -4.39
CA VAL A 142 -3.78 -9.21 -5.44
C VAL A 142 -2.63 -8.30 -5.04
N ARG A 143 -1.66 -8.11 -5.93
CA ARG A 143 -0.57 -7.15 -5.75
C ARG A 143 -0.28 -6.37 -7.03
N ILE A 144 0.35 -5.21 -6.89
CA ILE A 144 0.91 -4.45 -7.99
C ILE A 144 2.22 -5.13 -8.41
N THR A 145 2.31 -5.53 -9.68
CA THR A 145 3.49 -6.24 -10.22
C THR A 145 4.31 -5.38 -11.17
N SER A 146 3.70 -4.38 -11.78
CA SER A 146 4.38 -3.50 -12.71
C SER A 146 3.75 -2.12 -12.71
N VAL A 147 4.58 -1.12 -12.89
CA VAL A 147 4.20 0.27 -13.06
C VAL A 147 4.98 0.82 -14.25
N THR A 148 4.28 1.37 -15.23
CA THR A 148 4.87 2.06 -16.38
C THR A 148 4.36 3.49 -16.42
N GLY A 149 5.27 4.40 -16.57
CA GLY A 149 5.10 5.83 -16.52
C GLY A 149 6.47 6.45 -16.28
N PRO A 150 6.57 7.74 -16.07
CA PRO A 150 7.86 8.40 -15.89
C PRO A 150 8.59 7.92 -14.65
#